data_0116640e0b22d9e3732f1d9534910b24
#
_entry.id   0116640e0b22d9e3732f1d9534910b24
#
_cell.length_a   1.000
_cell.length_b   1.000
_cell.length_c   1.000
_cell.angle_alpha   90.00
_cell.angle_beta   90.00
_cell.angle_gamma   90.00
#
_symmetry.space_group_name_H-M   'P 1'
#
loop_
_entity.id
_entity.type
_entity.pdbx_description
1 polymer ?
#
loop_
_entity_poly.entity_id
_entity_poly.type
_entity_poly.pdbx_seq_one_letter_code
_entity_poly.pdbx_strand_id
1 'polypeptide(L)'
;MAAALQKFKKWFARKGSPRSSGSLGPPPALLERYLQYKRLLAANSAILTIVSDLQIKMAEGFLFDMYYVRQTCERLAREVAVMVAALNAMSDGRYQALNEARKRVDRLVAEELTGPRLQPVPLALPLSEVKQGLFFGGKAENAGELNRLGLQVPAGFAISAYAQKLFFQTGDLEEFIRQAIAHSHIRDLESLREAGEAIRQKIMAQPLPPELTAAISEQLQHLSGSPVAVRSSALQEDSFFSFAGQFESVLNVPVSQVEERYKEVIASQFTPRALYYCHTSGFSYQELAMGVLVMEMVPARTAGVLYTDDPRGGEAAIINAVCGLGSLAVGGVVEPDIYRIESGRIVARHVGDKTHMHVAAPEGGVLDITIPEDLQGPCLAEDQALVLAAVGEQVKEHFGLPQDIEWAVNDQGEFYLLQARPLRVSRQMKADYLPPKIKGAEVLADGGIIACRGAAAGPVYLLKDGSLEDVPAGVVLVTPRALPEYGVVTGKVAALVSEAGSATSHLATVLREARV
;
A
#
# COMPACT_ATOMS: atom_id res chain seq x y z
N MET A 1 45.31 3.19 -4.23
CA MET A 1 45.65 3.09 -2.80
C MET A 1 47.05 2.51 -2.58
N ALA A 2 47.43 1.39 -3.19
CA ALA A 2 48.80 0.84 -3.11
C ALA A 2 49.91 1.80 -3.57
N ALA A 3 49.67 2.59 -4.63
CA ALA A 3 50.63 3.55 -5.16
C ALA A 3 50.89 4.74 -4.20
N ALA A 4 49.90 5.18 -3.43
CA ALA A 4 50.07 6.25 -2.44
C ALA A 4 50.86 5.76 -1.22
N LEU A 5 50.67 4.52 -0.80
CA LEU A 5 51.45 3.88 0.26
C LEU A 5 52.94 3.69 -0.17
N GLN A 6 53.18 3.37 -1.43
CA GLN A 6 54.52 3.25 -1.99
C GLN A 6 55.24 4.62 -2.10
N LYS A 7 54.53 5.69 -2.46
CA LYS A 7 55.06 7.05 -2.46
C LYS A 7 55.39 7.54 -1.04
N PHE A 8 54.54 7.25 -0.06
CA PHE A 8 54.78 7.59 1.34
C PHE A 8 55.99 6.84 1.92
N LYS A 9 56.11 5.51 1.62
CA LYS A 9 57.29 4.73 1.99
C LYS A 9 58.60 5.28 1.35
N LYS A 10 58.55 5.71 0.07
CA LYS A 10 59.72 6.32 -0.63
C LYS A 10 60.06 7.70 -0.08
N TRP A 11 59.10 8.50 0.38
CA TRP A 11 59.35 9.81 0.99
C TRP A 11 60.06 9.68 2.35
N PHE A 12 59.65 8.70 3.18
CA PHE A 12 60.29 8.40 4.46
C PHE A 12 61.71 7.83 4.29
N ALA A 13 61.98 7.05 3.27
CA ALA A 13 63.31 6.48 2.98
C ALA A 13 64.34 7.54 2.50
N ARG A 14 63.91 8.73 2.08
CA ARG A 14 64.81 9.78 1.57
C ARG A 14 65.34 10.76 2.64
N LYS A 15 64.92 10.67 3.90
CA LYS A 15 65.39 11.56 5.00
C LYS A 15 65.92 10.75 6.19
N GLY A 16 67.01 10.02 6.01
CA GLY A 16 67.64 9.37 7.15
C GLY A 16 69.01 8.87 6.86
N SER A 17 70.02 9.48 7.48
CA SER A 17 71.36 8.89 7.71
C SER A 17 71.25 7.71 8.68
N PRO A 18 72.16 6.74 8.66
CA PRO A 18 71.97 5.45 9.32
C PRO A 18 72.13 5.52 10.83
N ARG A 19 71.08 5.23 11.57
CA ARG A 19 71.17 4.85 13.01
C ARG A 19 70.26 3.67 13.30
N SER A 20 70.88 2.59 13.74
CA SER A 20 70.39 1.45 14.50
C SER A 20 69.08 0.77 14.09
N SER A 21 69.16 -0.55 13.91
CA SER A 21 68.09 -1.56 13.71
C SER A 21 66.95 -1.49 14.75
N GLY A 22 65.97 -0.62 14.50
CA GLY A 22 64.70 -0.59 15.23
C GLY A 22 63.59 -0.46 14.20
N SER A 23 62.53 -1.18 14.36
CA SER A 23 61.36 -1.34 13.46
C SER A 23 61.00 -0.07 12.69
N LEU A 24 61.13 -0.11 11.35
CA LEU A 24 60.82 0.99 10.40
C LEU A 24 59.31 1.10 10.15
N GLY A 25 58.50 1.18 11.22
CA GLY A 25 57.07 1.48 11.14
C GLY A 25 56.77 2.85 11.79
N PRO A 26 55.65 3.51 11.39
CA PRO A 26 55.22 4.71 12.10
C PRO A 26 55.04 4.40 13.59
N PRO A 27 55.27 5.35 14.51
CA PRO A 27 55.03 5.15 15.93
C PRO A 27 53.63 4.58 16.16
N PRO A 28 53.47 3.58 17.07
CA PRO A 28 52.16 2.92 17.30
C PRO A 28 51.00 3.92 17.54
N ALA A 29 51.27 4.99 18.27
CA ALA A 29 50.31 6.08 18.50
C ALA A 29 49.87 6.83 17.24
N LEU A 30 50.77 7.02 16.26
CA LEU A 30 50.45 7.66 15.00
C LEU A 30 49.61 6.72 14.09
N LEU A 31 49.93 5.43 14.11
CA LEU A 31 49.17 4.41 13.39
C LEU A 31 47.74 4.31 13.93
N GLU A 32 47.61 4.30 15.25
CA GLU A 32 46.30 4.25 15.93
C GLU A 32 45.43 5.47 15.59
N ARG A 33 45.98 6.71 15.70
CA ARG A 33 45.28 7.93 15.28
C ARG A 33 44.89 7.91 13.80
N TYR A 34 45.73 7.37 12.95
CA TYR A 34 45.41 7.23 11.52
C TYR A 34 44.26 6.25 11.28
N LEU A 35 44.22 5.13 11.99
CA LEU A 35 43.12 4.17 11.91
C LEU A 35 41.80 4.79 12.38
N GLN A 36 41.82 5.54 13.47
CA GLN A 36 40.63 6.26 13.97
C GLN A 36 40.17 7.33 12.97
N TYR A 37 41.10 8.08 12.34
CA TYR A 37 40.79 9.03 11.28
C TYR A 37 40.10 8.35 10.07
N LYS A 38 40.57 7.16 9.67
CA LYS A 38 39.92 6.39 8.60
C LYS A 38 38.51 5.93 8.98
N ARG A 39 38.32 5.52 10.24
CA ARG A 39 36.97 5.17 10.77
C ARG A 39 36.04 6.36 10.73
N LEU A 40 36.50 7.53 11.16
CA LEU A 40 35.73 8.78 11.11
C LEU A 40 35.32 9.12 9.67
N LEU A 41 36.23 9.06 8.71
CA LEU A 41 35.94 9.34 7.30
C LEU A 41 34.95 8.32 6.71
N ALA A 42 35.09 7.03 7.04
CA ALA A 42 34.18 6.00 6.58
C ALA A 42 32.76 6.22 7.11
N ALA A 43 32.63 6.48 8.43
CA ALA A 43 31.34 6.79 9.05
C ALA A 43 30.71 8.07 8.45
N ASN A 44 31.50 9.13 8.24
CA ASN A 44 31.00 10.34 7.60
C ASN A 44 30.49 10.08 6.16
N SER A 45 31.21 9.28 5.37
CA SER A 45 30.76 8.90 4.03
C SER A 45 29.46 8.08 4.08
N ALA A 46 29.33 7.15 5.03
CA ALA A 46 28.12 6.36 5.22
C ALA A 46 26.93 7.27 5.62
N ILE A 47 27.13 8.22 6.55
CA ILE A 47 26.13 9.21 6.94
C ILE A 47 25.64 10.02 5.72
N LEU A 48 26.57 10.56 4.93
CA LEU A 48 26.22 11.35 3.75
C LEU A 48 25.44 10.52 2.72
N THR A 49 25.81 9.25 2.52
CA THR A 49 25.09 8.34 1.63
C THR A 49 23.65 8.10 2.13
N ILE A 50 23.47 7.84 3.42
CA ILE A 50 22.14 7.63 4.03
C ILE A 50 21.27 8.90 3.87
N VAL A 51 21.82 10.07 4.18
CA VAL A 51 21.09 11.35 4.07
C VAL A 51 20.73 11.66 2.61
N SER A 52 21.67 11.42 1.68
CA SER A 52 21.42 11.63 0.24
C SER A 52 20.32 10.69 -0.29
N ASP A 53 20.33 9.41 0.11
CA ASP A 53 19.29 8.45 -0.26
C ASP A 53 17.90 8.88 0.26
N LEU A 54 17.83 9.34 1.53
CA LEU A 54 16.60 9.90 2.09
C LEU A 54 16.11 11.13 1.31
N GLN A 55 17.02 12.07 0.99
CA GLN A 55 16.68 13.28 0.25
C GLN A 55 16.15 12.96 -1.16
N ILE A 56 16.79 12.02 -1.86
CA ILE A 56 16.34 11.58 -3.19
C ILE A 56 14.95 10.97 -3.08
N LYS A 57 14.74 10.04 -2.15
CA LYS A 57 13.44 9.38 -1.96
C LYS A 57 12.33 10.38 -1.60
N MET A 58 12.62 11.36 -0.75
CA MET A 58 11.65 12.41 -0.42
C MET A 58 11.37 13.33 -1.61
N ALA A 59 12.38 13.73 -2.36
CA ALA A 59 12.25 14.65 -3.49
C ALA A 59 11.54 14.00 -4.70
N GLU A 60 11.79 12.73 -4.94
CA GLU A 60 11.21 11.98 -6.06
C GLU A 60 9.88 11.32 -5.73
N GLY A 61 9.38 11.49 -4.49
CA GLY A 61 8.11 10.93 -4.05
C GLY A 61 8.10 9.41 -3.96
N PHE A 62 9.27 8.80 -3.68
CA PHE A 62 9.31 7.39 -3.32
C PHE A 62 8.49 7.14 -2.05
N LEU A 63 7.74 6.04 -2.07
CA LEU A 63 6.98 5.61 -0.91
C LEU A 63 7.91 4.90 0.08
N PHE A 64 7.85 5.28 1.34
CA PHE A 64 8.52 4.60 2.44
C PHE A 64 7.68 4.75 3.72
N ASP A 65 7.76 3.77 4.60
CA ASP A 65 7.00 3.71 5.85
C ASP A 65 7.82 4.13 7.07
N MET A 66 7.18 4.12 8.22
CA MET A 66 7.84 4.42 9.50
C MET A 66 8.87 3.35 9.89
N TYR A 67 8.71 2.11 9.41
CA TYR A 67 9.72 1.06 9.62
C TYR A 67 11.02 1.40 8.87
N TYR A 68 10.93 1.78 7.59
CA TYR A 68 12.07 2.24 6.83
C TYR A 68 12.74 3.46 7.48
N VAL A 69 11.94 4.44 7.95
CA VAL A 69 12.45 5.63 8.64
C VAL A 69 13.18 5.21 9.93
N ARG A 70 12.60 4.32 10.74
CA ARG A 70 13.22 3.78 11.95
C ARG A 70 14.55 3.11 11.65
N GLN A 71 14.57 2.15 10.74
CA GLN A 71 15.79 1.43 10.34
C GLN A 71 16.88 2.39 9.84
N THR A 72 16.47 3.39 9.08
CA THR A 72 17.40 4.40 8.54
C THR A 72 17.95 5.30 9.64
N CYS A 73 17.11 5.74 10.58
CA CYS A 73 17.54 6.52 11.75
C CYS A 73 18.45 5.72 12.68
N GLU A 74 18.17 4.41 12.90
CA GLU A 74 19.05 3.54 13.67
C GLU A 74 20.43 3.35 13.00
N ARG A 75 20.45 3.18 11.67
CA ARG A 75 21.71 3.12 10.91
C ARG A 75 22.48 4.42 11.05
N LEU A 76 21.80 5.55 10.89
CA LEU A 76 22.40 6.88 11.04
C LEU A 76 22.98 7.07 12.46
N ALA A 77 22.23 6.70 13.50
CA ALA A 77 22.67 6.78 14.89
C ALA A 77 23.92 5.93 15.17
N ARG A 78 24.00 4.72 14.59
CA ARG A 78 25.19 3.85 14.67
C ARG A 78 26.42 4.51 14.03
N GLU A 79 26.29 5.06 12.82
CA GLU A 79 27.41 5.71 12.14
C GLU A 79 27.86 6.98 12.88
N VAL A 80 26.93 7.80 13.39
CA VAL A 80 27.25 8.96 14.23
C VAL A 80 27.98 8.52 15.52
N ALA A 81 27.58 7.41 16.13
CA ALA A 81 28.27 6.86 17.31
C ALA A 81 29.73 6.48 16.99
N VAL A 82 29.96 5.81 15.84
CA VAL A 82 31.31 5.46 15.36
C VAL A 82 32.14 6.71 15.12
N MET A 83 31.57 7.74 14.48
CA MET A 83 32.24 9.01 14.21
C MET A 83 32.66 9.74 15.49
N VAL A 84 31.75 9.85 16.48
CA VAL A 84 32.02 10.50 17.76
C VAL A 84 33.07 9.72 18.58
N ALA A 85 33.01 8.39 18.58
CA ALA A 85 33.99 7.54 19.23
C ALA A 85 35.39 7.71 18.61
N ALA A 86 35.51 7.68 17.28
CA ALA A 86 36.76 7.87 16.57
C ALA A 86 37.36 9.26 16.80
N LEU A 87 36.53 10.32 16.83
CA LEU A 87 36.96 11.68 17.13
C LEU A 87 37.53 11.80 18.56
N ASN A 88 36.85 11.23 19.54
CA ASN A 88 37.32 11.22 20.94
C ASN A 88 38.63 10.44 21.09
N ALA A 89 38.76 9.29 20.42
CA ALA A 89 39.99 8.49 20.44
C ALA A 89 41.17 9.24 19.82
N MET A 90 40.97 10.08 18.81
CA MET A 90 42.04 10.91 18.21
C MET A 90 42.41 12.12 19.04
N SER A 91 41.51 12.62 19.87
CA SER A 91 41.64 13.89 20.60
C SER A 91 41.79 13.70 22.12
N ASP A 92 42.18 12.51 22.56
CA ASP A 92 42.37 12.16 23.96
C ASP A 92 41.13 12.51 24.85
N GLY A 93 39.92 12.29 24.28
CA GLY A 93 38.63 12.48 24.97
C GLY A 93 38.15 13.94 25.03
N ARG A 94 38.73 14.87 24.27
CA ARG A 94 38.37 16.30 24.31
C ARG A 94 36.90 16.58 23.97
N TYR A 95 36.24 15.71 23.23
CA TYR A 95 34.88 15.92 22.73
C TYR A 95 33.84 14.99 23.41
N GLN A 96 34.05 14.62 24.66
CA GLN A 96 33.13 13.75 25.41
C GLN A 96 31.69 14.30 25.48
N ALA A 97 31.51 15.63 25.51
CA ALA A 97 30.21 16.26 25.47
C ALA A 97 29.34 15.87 24.25
N LEU A 98 29.96 15.47 23.12
CA LEU A 98 29.25 14.97 21.96
C LEU A 98 28.52 13.65 22.21
N ASN A 99 29.01 12.81 23.14
CA ASN A 99 28.32 11.57 23.51
C ASN A 99 26.97 11.86 24.17
N GLU A 100 26.91 12.86 25.05
CA GLU A 100 25.66 13.25 25.70
C GLU A 100 24.70 13.95 24.74
N ALA A 101 25.22 14.80 23.85
CA ALA A 101 24.43 15.40 22.79
C ALA A 101 23.82 14.32 21.86
N ARG A 102 24.63 13.34 21.42
CA ARG A 102 24.17 12.20 20.62
C ARG A 102 23.06 11.42 21.34
N LYS A 103 23.29 10.99 22.59
CA LYS A 103 22.28 10.25 23.35
C LYS A 103 20.96 11.01 23.50
N ARG A 104 21.03 12.35 23.65
CA ARG A 104 19.83 13.18 23.70
C ARG A 104 19.10 13.20 22.38
N VAL A 105 19.82 13.34 21.25
CA VAL A 105 19.22 13.29 19.89
C VAL A 105 18.63 11.91 19.63
N ASP A 106 19.39 10.83 19.93
CA ASP A 106 18.90 9.46 19.75
C ASP A 106 17.59 9.20 20.51
N ARG A 107 17.47 9.75 21.74
CA ARG A 107 16.24 9.64 22.54
C ARG A 107 15.08 10.41 21.90
N LEU A 108 15.29 11.66 21.50
CA LEU A 108 14.25 12.47 20.85
C LEU A 108 13.76 11.82 19.55
N VAL A 109 14.70 11.31 18.75
CA VAL A 109 14.35 10.57 17.51
C VAL A 109 13.56 9.31 17.84
N ALA A 110 13.97 8.54 18.85
CA ALA A 110 13.24 7.34 19.27
C ALA A 110 11.84 7.66 19.80
N GLU A 111 11.67 8.77 20.54
CA GLU A 111 10.37 9.24 21.02
C GLU A 111 9.45 9.64 19.84
N GLU A 112 9.94 10.41 18.89
CA GLU A 112 9.19 10.81 17.68
C GLU A 112 8.86 9.63 16.76
N LEU A 113 9.78 8.67 16.65
CA LEU A 113 9.59 7.46 15.83
C LEU A 113 8.77 6.38 16.54
N THR A 114 8.46 6.56 17.82
CA THR A 114 7.52 5.68 18.51
C THR A 114 6.13 6.01 17.96
N GLY A 115 5.69 5.24 16.96
CA GLY A 115 4.36 5.39 16.37
C GLY A 115 3.27 5.28 17.44
N PRO A 116 2.04 5.72 17.15
CA PRO A 116 0.95 5.67 18.10
C PRO A 116 0.81 4.22 18.62
N ARG A 117 1.10 4.02 19.90
CA ARG A 117 0.85 2.72 20.52
C ARG A 117 -0.66 2.50 20.50
N LEU A 118 -1.10 1.38 19.95
CA LEU A 118 -2.50 0.96 20.06
C LEU A 118 -2.90 1.04 21.54
N GLN A 119 -3.69 2.05 21.85
CA GLN A 119 -4.25 2.24 23.20
C GLN A 119 -5.54 1.42 23.31
N PRO A 120 -5.95 1.05 24.52
CA PRO A 120 -7.27 0.47 24.76
C PRO A 120 -8.36 1.43 24.24
N VAL A 121 -9.13 0.96 23.30
CA VAL A 121 -10.29 1.64 22.71
C VAL A 121 -11.45 0.65 22.70
N PRO A 122 -12.72 1.07 22.50
CA PRO A 122 -13.82 0.14 22.31
C PRO A 122 -13.50 -0.90 21.24
N LEU A 123 -13.88 -2.16 21.47
CA LEU A 123 -13.60 -3.25 20.53
C LEU A 123 -14.42 -3.12 19.25
N ALA A 124 -15.67 -2.66 19.36
CA ALA A 124 -16.53 -2.36 18.23
C ALA A 124 -17.35 -1.09 18.50
N LEU A 125 -17.64 -0.32 17.46
CA LEU A 125 -18.48 0.89 17.52
C LEU A 125 -19.38 0.98 16.29
N PRO A 126 -20.63 1.50 16.42
CA PRO A 126 -21.43 1.84 15.26
C PRO A 126 -20.73 2.93 14.42
N LEU A 127 -20.92 2.93 13.08
CA LEU A 127 -20.23 3.86 12.18
C LEU A 127 -20.42 5.33 12.56
N SER A 128 -21.58 5.70 13.10
CA SER A 128 -21.86 7.06 13.57
C SER A 128 -20.92 7.55 14.68
N GLU A 129 -20.33 6.63 15.44
CA GLU A 129 -19.42 6.94 16.56
C GLU A 129 -17.93 6.78 16.19
N VAL A 130 -17.63 6.15 15.04
CA VAL A 130 -16.25 5.97 14.57
C VAL A 130 -15.69 7.33 14.14
N LYS A 131 -14.55 7.73 14.72
CA LYS A 131 -13.84 8.98 14.45
C LYS A 131 -12.40 8.71 14.11
N GLN A 132 -11.76 9.64 13.39
CA GLN A 132 -10.32 9.60 13.12
C GLN A 132 -9.52 9.51 14.43
N GLY A 133 -8.45 8.71 14.39
CA GLY A 133 -7.56 8.51 15.54
C GLY A 133 -8.03 7.49 16.58
N LEU A 134 -9.16 6.80 16.36
CA LEU A 134 -9.65 5.74 17.25
C LEU A 134 -9.19 4.33 16.85
N PHE A 135 -8.28 4.21 15.90
CA PHE A 135 -7.70 2.93 15.47
C PHE A 135 -8.70 1.93 14.85
N PHE A 136 -9.68 2.43 14.11
CA PHE A 136 -10.61 1.60 13.33
C PHE A 136 -10.19 1.42 11.87
N GLY A 137 -9.15 2.14 11.43
CA GLY A 137 -8.61 2.12 10.08
C GLY A 137 -9.34 3.04 9.11
N GLY A 138 -8.67 3.38 8.01
CA GLY A 138 -9.11 4.45 7.11
C GLY A 138 -10.49 4.23 6.52
N LYS A 139 -10.80 3.02 6.05
CA LYS A 139 -12.12 2.72 5.47
C LYS A 139 -13.26 2.97 6.47
N ALA A 140 -13.10 2.49 7.71
CA ALA A 140 -14.12 2.66 8.75
C ALA A 140 -14.22 4.12 9.21
N GLU A 141 -13.10 4.79 9.38
CA GLU A 141 -13.04 6.20 9.79
C GLU A 141 -13.66 7.11 8.74
N ASN A 142 -13.38 6.89 7.46
CA ASN A 142 -13.95 7.63 6.36
C ASN A 142 -15.46 7.34 6.19
N ALA A 143 -15.90 6.07 6.34
CA ALA A 143 -17.32 5.73 6.32
C ALA A 143 -18.08 6.43 7.47
N GLY A 144 -17.50 6.47 8.67
CA GLY A 144 -18.05 7.24 9.79
C GLY A 144 -18.13 8.73 9.51
N GLU A 145 -17.15 9.30 8.80
CA GLU A 145 -17.15 10.72 8.41
C GLU A 145 -18.24 11.03 7.39
N LEU A 146 -18.38 10.19 6.34
CA LEU A 146 -19.47 10.32 5.37
C LEU A 146 -20.85 10.24 6.03
N ASN A 147 -21.02 9.34 7.00
CA ASN A 147 -22.26 9.20 7.77
C ASN A 147 -22.57 10.50 8.56
N ARG A 148 -21.57 11.11 9.22
CA ARG A 148 -21.73 12.39 9.94
C ARG A 148 -22.05 13.58 9.04
N LEU A 149 -21.65 13.55 7.78
CA LEU A 149 -22.03 14.53 6.77
C LEU A 149 -23.50 14.41 6.33
N GLY A 150 -24.23 13.39 6.82
CA GLY A 150 -25.60 13.11 6.41
C GLY A 150 -25.69 12.46 5.03
N LEU A 151 -24.57 11.99 4.48
CA LEU A 151 -24.56 11.21 3.24
C LEU A 151 -25.03 9.79 3.51
N GLN A 152 -25.67 9.18 2.53
CA GLN A 152 -26.25 7.86 2.67
C GLN A 152 -25.15 6.79 2.61
N VAL A 153 -24.80 6.25 3.77
CA VAL A 153 -23.87 5.14 3.97
C VAL A 153 -24.68 3.96 4.51
N PRO A 154 -24.45 2.72 4.07
CA PRO A 154 -25.14 1.57 4.63
C PRO A 154 -24.96 1.49 6.14
N ALA A 155 -25.97 0.99 6.86
CA ALA A 155 -25.85 0.75 8.29
C ALA A 155 -24.70 -0.23 8.57
N GLY A 156 -23.98 -0.01 9.66
CA GLY A 156 -22.82 -0.84 9.96
C GLY A 156 -22.08 -0.42 11.22
N PHE A 157 -21.03 -1.16 11.51
CA PHE A 157 -20.13 -0.92 12.62
C PHE A 157 -18.69 -1.24 12.25
N ALA A 158 -17.76 -0.80 13.05
CA ALA A 158 -16.36 -1.10 12.86
C ALA A 158 -15.79 -1.81 14.09
N ILE A 159 -14.90 -2.77 13.85
CA ILE A 159 -14.10 -3.48 14.84
C ILE A 159 -12.72 -2.85 14.85
N SER A 160 -12.20 -2.48 16.02
CA SER A 160 -10.94 -1.75 16.13
C SER A 160 -9.71 -2.64 15.90
N ALA A 161 -8.61 -2.03 15.51
CA ALA A 161 -7.31 -2.71 15.46
C ALA A 161 -6.81 -3.16 16.86
N TYR A 162 -7.35 -2.55 17.93
CA TYR A 162 -7.12 -3.02 19.29
C TYR A 162 -7.76 -4.39 19.55
N ALA A 163 -8.91 -4.67 18.94
CA ALA A 163 -9.55 -5.99 19.00
C ALA A 163 -8.68 -7.07 18.34
N GLN A 164 -8.04 -6.77 17.19
CA GLN A 164 -7.05 -7.67 16.59
C GLN A 164 -5.88 -7.96 17.53
N LYS A 165 -5.34 -6.92 18.17
CA LYS A 165 -4.25 -7.08 19.14
C LYS A 165 -4.64 -7.99 20.29
N LEU A 166 -5.83 -7.82 20.87
CA LEU A 166 -6.34 -8.71 21.93
C LEU A 166 -6.49 -10.14 21.42
N PHE A 167 -7.01 -10.33 20.21
CA PHE A 167 -7.15 -11.63 19.60
C PHE A 167 -5.77 -12.32 19.41
N PHE A 168 -4.77 -11.61 18.94
CA PHE A 168 -3.42 -12.17 18.75
C PHE A 168 -2.72 -12.49 20.07
N GLN A 169 -3.05 -11.80 21.16
CA GLN A 169 -2.56 -12.10 22.51
C GLN A 169 -3.23 -13.32 23.16
N THR A 170 -4.25 -13.90 22.51
CA THR A 170 -4.92 -15.10 23.00
C THR A 170 -4.10 -16.34 22.70
N GLY A 171 -3.77 -17.11 23.73
CA GLY A 171 -2.95 -18.32 23.59
C GLY A 171 -1.51 -18.02 23.14
N ASP A 172 -1.04 -18.75 22.14
CA ASP A 172 0.32 -18.66 21.57
C ASP A 172 0.33 -18.03 20.16
N LEU A 173 -0.77 -17.38 19.73
CA LEU A 173 -0.97 -16.96 18.34
C LEU A 173 0.08 -15.92 17.89
N GLU A 174 0.35 -14.89 18.70
CA GLU A 174 1.34 -13.85 18.36
C GLU A 174 2.75 -14.43 18.20
N GLU A 175 3.15 -15.32 19.11
CA GLU A 175 4.44 -15.99 19.05
C GLU A 175 4.54 -16.93 17.85
N PHE A 176 3.48 -17.68 17.56
CA PHE A 176 3.41 -18.54 16.38
C PHE A 176 3.58 -17.74 15.07
N ILE A 177 2.84 -16.63 14.93
CA ILE A 177 2.95 -15.75 13.75
C ILE A 177 4.39 -15.25 13.60
N ARG A 178 4.99 -14.77 14.69
CA ARG A 178 6.37 -14.27 14.70
C ARG A 178 7.36 -15.33 14.25
N GLN A 179 7.21 -16.56 14.73
CA GLN A 179 8.11 -17.69 14.37
C GLN A 179 7.91 -18.12 12.91
N ALA A 180 6.67 -18.26 12.44
CA ALA A 180 6.38 -18.67 11.08
C ALA A 180 6.99 -17.69 10.06
N ILE A 181 6.87 -16.39 10.29
CA ILE A 181 7.45 -15.36 9.41
C ILE A 181 8.99 -15.34 9.52
N ALA A 182 9.55 -15.48 10.73
CA ALA A 182 11.00 -15.47 10.93
C ALA A 182 11.69 -16.66 10.23
N HIS A 183 11.00 -17.78 10.03
CA HIS A 183 11.51 -18.96 9.34
C HIS A 183 11.24 -18.94 7.83
N SER A 184 10.41 -18.04 7.33
CA SER A 184 10.13 -17.93 5.90
C SER A 184 11.27 -17.23 5.14
N HIS A 185 11.53 -17.69 3.91
CA HIS A 185 12.48 -17.08 3.00
C HIS A 185 11.75 -16.12 2.05
N ILE A 186 11.96 -14.85 2.21
CA ILE A 186 11.24 -13.77 1.53
C ILE A 186 11.36 -13.79 0.00
N ARG A 187 12.47 -14.33 -0.52
CA ARG A 187 12.69 -14.50 -1.97
C ARG A 187 12.12 -15.79 -2.52
N ASP A 188 11.57 -16.62 -1.67
CA ASP A 188 10.97 -17.90 -2.01
C ASP A 188 9.45 -17.81 -1.77
N LEU A 189 8.70 -17.71 -2.87
CA LEU A 189 7.26 -17.54 -2.84
C LEU A 189 6.55 -18.75 -2.21
N GLU A 190 7.12 -19.95 -2.41
CA GLU A 190 6.58 -21.18 -1.81
C GLU A 190 6.74 -21.16 -0.29
N SER A 191 7.91 -20.73 0.22
CA SER A 191 8.14 -20.56 1.65
C SER A 191 7.18 -19.53 2.27
N LEU A 192 6.89 -18.42 1.56
CA LEU A 192 5.89 -17.44 2.00
C LEU A 192 4.47 -18.02 1.98
N ARG A 193 4.15 -18.87 0.99
CA ARG A 193 2.86 -19.54 0.88
C ARG A 193 2.63 -20.51 2.05
N GLU A 194 3.62 -21.33 2.37
CA GLU A 194 3.57 -22.28 3.49
C GLU A 194 3.42 -21.53 4.83
N ALA A 195 4.21 -20.48 5.06
CA ALA A 195 4.10 -19.68 6.28
C ALA A 195 2.73 -19.01 6.40
N GLY A 196 2.24 -18.39 5.32
CA GLY A 196 0.94 -17.73 5.30
C GLY A 196 -0.22 -18.71 5.55
N GLU A 197 -0.21 -19.88 4.92
CA GLU A 197 -1.24 -20.90 5.12
C GLU A 197 -1.23 -21.46 6.56
N ALA A 198 -0.05 -21.72 7.13
CA ALA A 198 0.08 -22.16 8.52
C ALA A 198 -0.47 -21.10 9.50
N ILE A 199 -0.18 -19.81 9.27
CA ILE A 199 -0.72 -18.71 10.07
C ILE A 199 -2.24 -18.64 9.92
N ARG A 200 -2.75 -18.71 8.69
CA ARG A 200 -4.19 -18.69 8.42
C ARG A 200 -4.92 -19.81 9.16
N GLN A 201 -4.42 -21.03 9.07
CA GLN A 201 -5.01 -22.18 9.77
C GLN A 201 -5.02 -21.98 11.29
N LYS A 202 -3.95 -21.44 11.86
CA LYS A 202 -3.85 -21.14 13.29
C LYS A 202 -4.86 -20.07 13.71
N ILE A 203 -5.01 -18.98 12.93
CA ILE A 203 -6.00 -17.92 13.17
C ILE A 203 -7.43 -18.49 13.11
N MET A 204 -7.72 -19.27 12.09
CA MET A 204 -9.07 -19.85 11.92
C MET A 204 -9.43 -20.82 13.05
N ALA A 205 -8.47 -21.60 13.55
CA ALA A 205 -8.67 -22.54 14.65
C ALA A 205 -8.80 -21.86 16.03
N GLN A 206 -8.25 -20.64 16.19
CA GLN A 206 -8.27 -19.94 17.47
C GLN A 206 -9.64 -19.33 17.75
N PRO A 207 -10.26 -19.58 18.93
CA PRO A 207 -11.48 -18.91 19.33
C PRO A 207 -11.26 -17.42 19.58
N LEU A 208 -12.24 -16.59 19.27
CA LEU A 208 -12.21 -15.17 19.61
C LEU A 208 -12.28 -14.97 21.14
N PRO A 209 -11.67 -13.90 21.68
CA PRO A 209 -11.87 -13.49 23.06
C PRO A 209 -13.37 -13.28 23.35
N PRO A 210 -13.91 -13.75 24.50
CA PRO A 210 -15.33 -13.61 24.83
C PRO A 210 -15.82 -12.15 24.78
N GLU A 211 -14.99 -11.19 25.19
CA GLU A 211 -15.30 -9.76 25.12
C GLU A 211 -15.43 -9.24 23.69
N LEU A 212 -14.66 -9.80 22.75
CA LEU A 212 -14.76 -9.44 21.33
C LEU A 212 -16.03 -10.04 20.70
N THR A 213 -16.32 -11.32 20.98
CA THR A 213 -17.59 -11.97 20.58
C THR A 213 -18.79 -11.18 21.09
N ALA A 214 -18.79 -10.77 22.38
CA ALA A 214 -19.87 -9.97 22.96
C ALA A 214 -20.01 -8.61 22.25
N ALA A 215 -18.90 -7.90 21.99
CA ALA A 215 -18.94 -6.62 21.31
C ALA A 215 -19.46 -6.74 19.86
N ILE A 216 -19.06 -7.76 19.11
CA ILE A 216 -19.58 -8.03 17.77
C ILE A 216 -21.09 -8.33 17.83
N SER A 217 -21.49 -9.21 18.74
CA SER A 217 -22.89 -9.62 18.90
C SER A 217 -23.79 -8.43 19.26
N GLU A 218 -23.33 -7.52 20.12
CA GLU A 218 -24.05 -6.29 20.47
C GLU A 218 -24.28 -5.42 19.23
N GLN A 219 -23.25 -5.19 18.41
CA GLN A 219 -23.39 -4.37 17.22
C GLN A 219 -24.30 -5.01 16.16
N LEU A 220 -24.25 -6.34 16.00
CA LEU A 220 -25.13 -7.06 15.07
C LEU A 220 -26.61 -6.93 15.41
N GLN A 221 -26.98 -6.75 16.70
CA GLN A 221 -28.37 -6.53 17.11
C GLN A 221 -28.95 -5.20 16.61
N HIS A 222 -28.11 -4.24 16.25
CA HIS A 222 -28.51 -2.94 15.72
C HIS A 222 -28.69 -2.92 14.21
N LEU A 223 -28.34 -4.01 13.52
CA LEU A 223 -28.53 -4.16 12.08
C LEU A 223 -29.89 -4.80 11.75
N SER A 224 -30.34 -4.63 10.51
CA SER A 224 -31.64 -5.15 10.04
C SER A 224 -31.72 -6.68 9.97
N GLY A 225 -30.60 -7.39 10.14
CA GLY A 225 -30.45 -8.81 9.89
C GLY A 225 -30.17 -9.18 8.45
N SER A 226 -30.05 -8.20 7.57
CA SER A 226 -29.60 -8.38 6.18
C SER A 226 -28.15 -8.89 6.14
N PRO A 227 -27.74 -9.61 5.07
CA PRO A 227 -26.34 -9.95 4.89
C PRO A 227 -25.45 -8.72 4.89
N VAL A 228 -24.19 -8.90 5.29
CA VAL A 228 -23.23 -7.81 5.43
C VAL A 228 -22.00 -8.01 4.54
N ALA A 229 -21.29 -6.95 4.28
CA ALA A 229 -19.91 -6.96 3.78
C ALA A 229 -18.96 -6.84 4.98
N VAL A 230 -17.96 -7.73 5.06
CA VAL A 230 -16.89 -7.71 6.07
C VAL A 230 -15.60 -7.33 5.35
N ARG A 231 -15.08 -6.13 5.63
CA ARG A 231 -14.00 -5.50 4.86
C ARG A 231 -12.81 -5.16 5.74
N SER A 232 -11.62 -5.41 5.25
CA SER A 232 -10.40 -4.92 5.90
C SER A 232 -10.41 -3.39 6.00
N SER A 233 -9.93 -2.87 7.12
CA SER A 233 -9.75 -1.45 7.37
C SER A 233 -8.42 -1.23 8.10
N ALA A 234 -7.31 -1.40 7.38
CA ALA A 234 -6.00 -1.27 7.96
C ALA A 234 -5.69 0.19 8.34
N LEU A 235 -4.96 0.40 9.44
CA LEU A 235 -4.60 1.75 9.91
C LEU A 235 -3.75 2.53 8.91
N GLN A 236 -3.03 1.82 8.05
CA GLN A 236 -2.10 2.41 7.09
C GLN A 236 -2.60 2.34 5.64
N GLU A 237 -3.81 1.78 5.40
CA GLU A 237 -4.32 1.52 4.05
C GLU A 237 -4.56 2.80 3.24
N ASP A 238 -4.94 3.90 3.91
CA ASP A 238 -5.19 5.20 3.29
C ASP A 238 -4.02 6.19 3.47
N SER A 239 -2.88 5.73 3.99
CA SER A 239 -1.65 6.51 4.08
C SER A 239 -0.92 6.59 2.73
N PHE A 240 0.32 7.06 2.72
CA PHE A 240 1.16 7.15 1.51
C PHE A 240 1.38 5.81 0.78
N PHE A 241 0.98 4.68 1.37
CA PHE A 241 1.07 3.35 0.80
C PHE A 241 -0.31 2.80 0.48
N SER A 242 -0.50 2.39 -0.76
CA SER A 242 -1.75 1.76 -1.17
C SER A 242 -1.69 0.26 -0.90
N PHE A 243 -2.18 -0.15 0.28
CA PHE A 243 -2.54 -1.55 0.51
C PHE A 243 -3.86 -1.91 -0.21
N ALA A 244 -4.35 -1.04 -1.10
CA ALA A 244 -5.58 -1.26 -1.84
C ALA A 244 -5.54 -2.63 -2.53
N GLY A 245 -6.56 -3.46 -2.28
CA GLY A 245 -6.70 -4.80 -2.83
C GLY A 245 -5.66 -5.83 -2.35
N GLN A 246 -4.83 -5.52 -1.34
CA GLN A 246 -3.93 -6.49 -0.73
C GLN A 246 -4.65 -7.37 0.29
N PHE A 247 -5.68 -6.82 0.95
CA PHE A 247 -6.45 -7.50 1.97
C PHE A 247 -7.86 -7.83 1.50
N GLU A 248 -8.43 -8.87 2.07
CA GLU A 248 -9.72 -9.40 1.66
C GLU A 248 -10.90 -8.52 2.10
N SER A 249 -11.94 -8.56 1.27
CA SER A 249 -13.29 -8.10 1.57
C SER A 249 -14.25 -9.21 1.21
N VAL A 250 -15.01 -9.67 2.19
CA VAL A 250 -16.00 -10.75 2.01
C VAL A 250 -17.38 -10.11 1.90
N LEU A 251 -18.04 -10.33 0.77
CA LEU A 251 -19.35 -9.75 0.47
C LEU A 251 -20.47 -10.76 0.74
N ASN A 252 -21.65 -10.24 1.03
CA ASN A 252 -22.87 -11.02 1.21
C ASN A 252 -22.73 -12.11 2.28
N VAL A 253 -22.24 -11.73 3.44
CA VAL A 253 -22.00 -12.58 4.60
C VAL A 253 -23.27 -12.65 5.44
N PRO A 254 -23.83 -13.85 5.69
CA PRO A 254 -24.88 -14.00 6.69
C PRO A 254 -24.41 -13.52 8.07
N VAL A 255 -25.24 -12.80 8.81
CA VAL A 255 -24.87 -12.23 10.12
C VAL A 255 -24.32 -13.26 11.11
N SER A 256 -24.77 -14.51 11.01
CA SER A 256 -24.29 -15.64 11.83
C SER A 256 -22.84 -16.05 11.54
N GLN A 257 -22.26 -15.61 10.42
CA GLN A 257 -20.91 -15.96 9.99
C GLN A 257 -19.91 -14.81 10.19
N VAL A 258 -20.33 -13.66 10.72
CA VAL A 258 -19.48 -12.47 10.82
C VAL A 258 -18.21 -12.73 11.62
N GLU A 259 -18.25 -13.48 12.71
CA GLU A 259 -17.05 -13.81 13.50
C GLU A 259 -16.03 -14.66 12.72
N GLU A 260 -16.51 -15.61 11.91
CA GLU A 260 -15.66 -16.43 11.06
C GLU A 260 -15.03 -15.58 9.96
N ARG A 261 -15.82 -14.73 9.29
CA ARG A 261 -15.32 -13.83 8.24
C ARG A 261 -14.41 -12.74 8.80
N TYR A 262 -14.62 -12.31 10.04
CA TYR A 262 -13.65 -11.45 10.73
C TYR A 262 -12.27 -12.11 10.80
N LYS A 263 -12.19 -13.38 11.21
CA LYS A 263 -10.92 -14.12 11.25
C LYS A 263 -10.30 -14.28 9.86
N GLU A 264 -11.08 -14.52 8.82
CA GLU A 264 -10.60 -14.60 7.43
C GLU A 264 -10.00 -13.26 6.97
N VAL A 265 -10.70 -12.15 7.21
CA VAL A 265 -10.20 -10.81 6.88
C VAL A 265 -8.91 -10.51 7.63
N ILE A 266 -8.82 -10.82 8.91
CA ILE A 266 -7.56 -10.66 9.68
C ILE A 266 -6.45 -11.55 9.12
N ALA A 267 -6.76 -12.80 8.74
CA ALA A 267 -5.79 -13.73 8.18
C ALA A 267 -5.27 -13.30 6.79
N SER A 268 -6.01 -12.46 6.06
CA SER A 268 -5.61 -11.97 4.73
C SER A 268 -4.32 -11.12 4.78
N GLN A 269 -3.93 -10.60 5.94
CA GLN A 269 -2.66 -9.91 6.15
C GLN A 269 -1.43 -10.82 5.92
N PHE A 270 -1.62 -12.14 6.00
CA PHE A 270 -0.57 -13.15 5.91
C PHE A 270 -0.59 -13.92 4.59
N THR A 271 -1.32 -13.42 3.59
CA THR A 271 -1.20 -13.98 2.24
C THR A 271 0.23 -13.79 1.70
N PRO A 272 0.73 -14.69 0.83
CA PRO A 272 2.07 -14.55 0.24
C PRO A 272 2.29 -13.18 -0.39
N ARG A 273 1.26 -12.66 -1.04
CA ARG A 273 1.25 -11.35 -1.66
C ARG A 273 1.40 -10.23 -0.63
N ALA A 274 0.63 -10.27 0.47
CA ALA A 274 0.71 -9.27 1.53
C ALA A 274 2.07 -9.32 2.24
N LEU A 275 2.57 -10.52 2.55
CA LEU A 275 3.89 -10.72 3.16
C LEU A 275 5.02 -10.23 2.26
N TYR A 276 4.97 -10.55 0.96
CA TYR A 276 5.95 -10.07 -0.02
C TYR A 276 5.91 -8.55 -0.15
N TYR A 277 4.71 -7.97 -0.23
CA TYR A 277 4.53 -6.52 -0.32
C TYR A 277 5.06 -5.80 0.93
N CYS A 278 4.72 -6.29 2.12
CA CYS A 278 5.25 -5.75 3.37
C CYS A 278 6.77 -5.72 3.37
N HIS A 279 7.39 -6.83 2.96
CA HIS A 279 8.84 -6.91 2.96
C HIS A 279 9.50 -5.99 1.93
N THR A 280 8.99 -5.99 0.68
CA THR A 280 9.57 -5.16 -0.41
C THR A 280 9.36 -3.67 -0.17
N SER A 281 8.29 -3.31 0.52
CA SER A 281 7.98 -1.93 0.91
C SER A 281 8.62 -1.52 2.25
N GLY A 282 9.30 -2.44 2.96
CA GLY A 282 9.98 -2.17 4.23
C GLY A 282 9.03 -2.12 5.43
N PHE A 283 7.79 -2.63 5.31
CA PHE A 283 6.85 -2.73 6.42
C PHE A 283 7.16 -3.92 7.32
N SER A 284 7.00 -3.71 8.63
CA SER A 284 6.92 -4.82 9.58
C SER A 284 5.47 -5.30 9.68
N TYR A 285 5.24 -6.61 9.52
CA TYR A 285 3.93 -7.22 9.76
C TYR A 285 3.39 -6.95 11.18
N GLN A 286 4.29 -6.71 12.16
CA GLN A 286 3.93 -6.35 13.53
C GLN A 286 3.30 -4.95 13.65
N GLU A 287 3.51 -4.11 12.66
CA GLU A 287 2.94 -2.76 12.57
C GLU A 287 1.64 -2.73 11.75
N LEU A 288 1.28 -3.84 11.11
CA LEU A 288 0.04 -3.98 10.36
C LEU A 288 -1.14 -4.19 11.32
N ALA A 289 -1.54 -3.13 11.97
CA ALA A 289 -2.75 -3.14 12.76
C ALA A 289 -3.97 -2.93 11.84
N MET A 290 -4.94 -3.83 11.93
CA MET A 290 -6.12 -3.85 11.07
C MET A 290 -7.40 -3.77 11.90
N GLY A 291 -8.22 -2.75 11.62
CA GLY A 291 -9.62 -2.76 11.94
C GLY A 291 -10.42 -3.52 10.88
N VAL A 292 -11.67 -3.80 11.17
CA VAL A 292 -12.59 -4.44 10.23
C VAL A 292 -13.88 -3.65 10.19
N LEU A 293 -14.30 -3.30 8.96
CA LEU A 293 -15.56 -2.61 8.69
C LEU A 293 -16.63 -3.64 8.33
N VAL A 294 -17.76 -3.60 9.02
CA VAL A 294 -18.93 -4.44 8.77
C VAL A 294 -20.08 -3.53 8.37
N MET A 295 -20.63 -3.71 7.17
CA MET A 295 -21.72 -2.89 6.62
C MET A 295 -22.80 -3.76 6.01
N GLU A 296 -24.07 -3.38 6.13
CA GLU A 296 -25.15 -4.06 5.42
C GLU A 296 -24.93 -4.02 3.91
N MET A 297 -25.26 -5.12 3.23
CA MET A 297 -25.20 -5.19 1.78
C MET A 297 -26.27 -4.30 1.16
N VAL A 298 -25.88 -3.48 0.20
CA VAL A 298 -26.82 -2.78 -0.67
C VAL A 298 -27.24 -3.75 -1.77
N PRO A 299 -28.53 -3.98 -1.99
CA PRO A 299 -29.02 -4.73 -3.15
C PRO A 299 -28.78 -3.90 -4.41
N ALA A 300 -27.53 -3.87 -4.86
CA ALA A 300 -27.10 -2.96 -5.91
C ALA A 300 -27.61 -3.41 -7.28
N ARG A 301 -28.38 -2.54 -7.96
CA ARG A 301 -28.66 -2.64 -9.37
C ARG A 301 -27.45 -2.20 -10.20
N THR A 302 -26.78 -1.17 -9.73
CA THR A 302 -25.60 -0.57 -10.36
C THR A 302 -24.64 -0.16 -9.27
N ALA A 303 -23.36 -0.36 -9.50
CA ALA A 303 -22.30 0.09 -8.61
C ALA A 303 -21.08 0.55 -9.38
N GLY A 304 -20.12 1.17 -8.72
CA GLY A 304 -18.91 1.59 -9.40
C GLY A 304 -18.01 2.46 -8.56
N VAL A 305 -17.18 3.23 -9.25
CA VAL A 305 -16.20 4.13 -8.68
C VAL A 305 -16.36 5.53 -9.28
N LEU A 306 -16.32 6.54 -8.43
CA LEU A 306 -16.26 7.95 -8.81
C LEU A 306 -14.90 8.52 -8.39
N TYR A 307 -14.14 9.01 -9.35
CA TYR A 307 -12.98 9.86 -9.11
C TYR A 307 -13.43 11.32 -9.21
N THR A 308 -13.24 12.08 -8.16
CA THR A 308 -13.66 13.50 -8.17
C THR A 308 -12.80 14.37 -9.08
N ASP A 309 -11.61 13.92 -9.40
CA ASP A 309 -10.72 14.51 -10.40
C ASP A 309 -10.20 13.39 -11.32
N ASP A 310 -9.76 13.72 -12.54
CA ASP A 310 -9.17 12.72 -13.44
C ASP A 310 -7.83 12.20 -12.86
N PRO A 311 -7.69 10.90 -12.56
CA PRO A 311 -6.44 10.32 -12.03
C PRO A 311 -5.22 10.57 -12.93
N ARG A 312 -5.44 10.85 -14.21
CA ARG A 312 -4.40 11.15 -15.21
C ARG A 312 -3.98 12.62 -15.21
N GLY A 313 -4.66 13.44 -14.43
CA GLY A 313 -4.49 14.89 -14.31
C GLY A 313 -5.62 15.69 -14.95
N GLY A 314 -6.17 16.65 -14.22
CA GLY A 314 -7.29 17.49 -14.59
C GLY A 314 -8.41 17.45 -13.55
N GLU A 315 -9.33 18.40 -13.66
CA GLU A 315 -10.43 18.63 -12.68
C GLU A 315 -11.74 17.91 -13.10
N ALA A 316 -11.71 17.08 -14.15
CA ALA A 316 -12.90 16.35 -14.57
C ALA A 316 -13.23 15.22 -13.60
N ALA A 317 -14.47 15.13 -13.15
CA ALA A 317 -14.93 13.93 -12.45
C ALA A 317 -15.10 12.76 -13.45
N ILE A 318 -14.65 11.56 -13.03
CA ILE A 318 -14.76 10.34 -13.82
C ILE A 318 -15.59 9.33 -13.05
N ILE A 319 -16.70 8.89 -13.62
CA ILE A 319 -17.54 7.83 -13.05
C ILE A 319 -17.37 6.57 -13.89
N ASN A 320 -17.00 5.48 -13.25
CA ASN A 320 -17.05 4.13 -13.80
C ASN A 320 -18.25 3.41 -13.19
N ALA A 321 -19.10 2.81 -14.04
CA ALA A 321 -20.31 2.11 -13.61
C ALA A 321 -20.40 0.70 -14.22
N VAL A 322 -20.82 -0.26 -13.41
CA VAL A 322 -21.12 -1.64 -13.82
C VAL A 322 -22.48 -2.07 -13.28
N CYS A 323 -23.10 -3.03 -13.95
CA CYS A 323 -24.33 -3.64 -13.44
C CYS A 323 -24.06 -4.53 -12.23
N GLY A 324 -24.96 -4.54 -11.25
CA GLY A 324 -24.85 -5.33 -10.04
C GLY A 324 -23.83 -4.82 -9.04
N LEU A 325 -23.11 -5.72 -8.38
CA LEU A 325 -22.10 -5.39 -7.37
C LEU A 325 -20.83 -4.81 -7.98
N GLY A 326 -20.21 -3.84 -7.30
CA GLY A 326 -19.05 -3.09 -7.77
C GLY A 326 -17.72 -3.86 -7.89
N SER A 327 -17.66 -5.11 -7.45
CA SER A 327 -16.44 -5.93 -7.45
C SER A 327 -15.81 -6.12 -8.84
N LEU A 328 -16.61 -6.15 -9.92
CA LEU A 328 -16.10 -6.23 -11.29
C LEU A 328 -15.49 -4.91 -11.79
N ALA A 329 -16.00 -3.76 -11.34
CA ALA A 329 -15.43 -2.46 -11.67
C ALA A 329 -14.04 -2.28 -11.07
N VAL A 330 -13.89 -2.68 -9.80
CA VAL A 330 -12.62 -2.59 -9.06
C VAL A 330 -11.60 -3.62 -9.59
N GLY A 331 -12.07 -4.83 -9.94
CA GLY A 331 -11.22 -5.92 -10.45
C GLY A 331 -10.72 -5.72 -11.88
N GLY A 332 -11.31 -4.80 -12.66
CA GLY A 332 -10.93 -4.57 -14.06
C GLY A 332 -11.25 -5.77 -14.99
N VAL A 333 -12.22 -6.59 -14.59
CA VAL A 333 -12.60 -7.82 -15.32
C VAL A 333 -13.55 -7.54 -16.46
N VAL A 334 -14.37 -6.50 -16.31
CA VAL A 334 -15.31 -6.03 -17.33
C VAL A 334 -15.01 -4.60 -17.74
N GLU A 335 -15.38 -4.22 -18.95
CA GLU A 335 -15.29 -2.85 -19.42
C GLU A 335 -16.46 -2.04 -18.83
N PRO A 336 -16.22 -1.05 -17.94
CA PRO A 336 -17.29 -0.28 -17.31
C PRO A 336 -17.84 0.77 -18.27
N ASP A 337 -19.06 1.27 -17.99
CA ASP A 337 -19.48 2.55 -18.52
C ASP A 337 -18.65 3.66 -17.90
N ILE A 338 -18.22 4.62 -18.71
CA ILE A 338 -17.39 5.74 -18.26
C ILE A 338 -18.11 7.05 -18.60
N TYR A 339 -18.30 7.89 -17.57
CA TYR A 339 -18.81 9.24 -17.71
C TYR A 339 -17.71 10.22 -17.31
N ARG A 340 -17.43 11.18 -18.19
CA ARG A 340 -16.54 12.30 -17.92
C ARG A 340 -17.35 13.55 -17.73
N ILE A 341 -17.25 14.18 -16.57
CA ILE A 341 -18.06 15.32 -16.15
C ILE A 341 -17.14 16.50 -15.87
N GLU A 342 -17.44 17.64 -16.53
CA GLU A 342 -16.73 18.92 -16.32
C GLU A 342 -17.75 20.01 -16.10
N SER A 343 -17.55 20.81 -15.05
CA SER A 343 -18.44 21.94 -14.71
C SER A 343 -19.93 21.55 -14.70
N GLY A 344 -20.26 20.41 -14.12
CA GLY A 344 -21.63 19.90 -14.00
C GLY A 344 -22.26 19.43 -15.31
N ARG A 345 -21.48 19.12 -16.34
CA ARG A 345 -21.95 18.60 -17.63
C ARG A 345 -21.18 17.37 -18.05
N ILE A 346 -21.87 16.41 -18.64
CA ILE A 346 -21.25 15.23 -19.25
C ILE A 346 -20.61 15.68 -20.56
N VAL A 347 -19.27 15.68 -20.60
CA VAL A 347 -18.49 16.07 -21.79
C VAL A 347 -18.08 14.87 -22.64
N ALA A 348 -18.06 13.67 -22.07
CA ALA A 348 -17.85 12.42 -22.81
C ALA A 348 -18.53 11.27 -22.07
N ARG A 349 -19.01 10.30 -22.83
CA ARG A 349 -19.58 9.06 -22.33
C ARG A 349 -19.12 7.90 -23.20
N HIS A 350 -18.73 6.83 -22.55
CA HIS A 350 -18.45 5.53 -23.18
C HIS A 350 -19.32 4.47 -22.51
N VAL A 351 -19.99 3.65 -23.28
CA VAL A 351 -20.76 2.50 -22.79
C VAL A 351 -19.94 1.26 -23.08
N GLY A 352 -19.50 0.59 -22.01
CA GLY A 352 -18.67 -0.60 -22.09
C GLY A 352 -19.44 -1.84 -22.61
N ASP A 353 -18.74 -2.76 -23.21
CA ASP A 353 -19.29 -4.08 -23.57
C ASP A 353 -19.26 -5.00 -22.33
N LYS A 354 -20.37 -5.00 -21.60
CA LYS A 354 -20.54 -5.75 -20.36
C LYS A 354 -21.33 -7.04 -20.63
N THR A 355 -20.70 -8.17 -20.45
CA THR A 355 -21.31 -9.49 -20.65
C THR A 355 -21.71 -10.16 -19.35
N HIS A 356 -21.07 -9.80 -18.22
CA HIS A 356 -21.25 -10.41 -16.91
C HIS A 356 -21.47 -9.39 -15.83
N MET A 357 -22.17 -9.80 -14.77
CA MET A 357 -22.38 -9.02 -13.55
C MET A 357 -22.27 -9.88 -12.31
N HIS A 358 -21.85 -9.30 -11.21
CA HIS A 358 -21.86 -9.94 -9.91
C HIS A 358 -23.16 -9.61 -9.17
N VAL A 359 -23.77 -10.65 -8.60
CA VAL A 359 -24.98 -10.52 -7.75
C VAL A 359 -24.76 -11.25 -6.42
N ALA A 360 -25.49 -10.83 -5.38
CA ALA A 360 -25.51 -11.54 -4.11
C ALA A 360 -26.15 -12.93 -4.28
N ALA A 361 -25.45 -13.98 -3.84
CA ALA A 361 -26.01 -15.33 -3.83
C ALA A 361 -27.00 -15.52 -2.67
N PRO A 362 -28.08 -16.30 -2.82
CA PRO A 362 -29.06 -16.55 -1.74
C PRO A 362 -28.44 -17.16 -0.48
N GLU A 363 -27.46 -18.03 -0.65
CA GLU A 363 -26.80 -18.77 0.44
C GLU A 363 -25.59 -18.00 1.03
N GLY A 364 -25.32 -16.79 0.56
CA GLY A 364 -24.12 -16.01 0.90
C GLY A 364 -23.06 -16.04 -0.22
N GLY A 365 -22.14 -15.05 -0.19
CA GLY A 365 -21.14 -14.88 -1.24
C GLY A 365 -21.70 -14.24 -2.52
N VAL A 366 -20.96 -14.32 -3.60
CA VAL A 366 -21.21 -13.62 -4.86
C VAL A 366 -21.30 -14.63 -6.01
N LEU A 367 -22.27 -14.44 -6.89
CA LEU A 367 -22.42 -15.20 -8.14
C LEU A 367 -22.03 -14.30 -9.32
N ASP A 368 -21.30 -14.86 -10.26
CA ASP A 368 -21.07 -14.29 -11.59
C ASP A 368 -22.15 -14.80 -12.55
N ILE A 369 -22.94 -13.89 -13.08
CA ILE A 369 -24.02 -14.21 -14.02
C ILE A 369 -23.91 -13.40 -15.30
N THR A 370 -24.42 -13.93 -16.39
CA THR A 370 -24.59 -13.17 -17.64
C THR A 370 -25.60 -12.04 -17.41
N ILE A 371 -25.31 -10.85 -17.93
CA ILE A 371 -26.21 -9.70 -17.82
C ILE A 371 -27.53 -9.99 -18.55
N PRO A 372 -28.70 -9.87 -17.87
CA PRO A 372 -30.01 -9.97 -18.49
C PRO A 372 -30.20 -8.95 -19.64
N GLU A 373 -31.00 -9.29 -20.65
CA GLU A 373 -31.21 -8.44 -21.83
C GLU A 373 -31.76 -7.05 -21.49
N ASP A 374 -32.58 -6.93 -20.46
CA ASP A 374 -33.18 -5.67 -19.98
C ASP A 374 -32.17 -4.75 -19.25
N LEU A 375 -31.02 -5.29 -18.88
CA LEU A 375 -29.90 -4.53 -18.26
C LEU A 375 -28.75 -4.27 -19.26
N GLN A 376 -28.90 -4.67 -20.52
CA GLN A 376 -27.95 -4.33 -21.57
C GLN A 376 -28.09 -2.84 -21.91
N GLY A 377 -26.98 -2.11 -21.89
CA GLY A 377 -26.96 -0.67 -22.11
C GLY A 377 -26.30 0.10 -20.97
N PRO A 378 -26.54 1.42 -20.87
CA PRO A 378 -25.97 2.21 -19.80
C PRO A 378 -26.48 1.78 -18.42
N CYS A 379 -25.56 1.45 -17.52
CA CYS A 379 -25.90 1.05 -16.13
C CYS A 379 -26.42 2.24 -15.32
N LEU A 380 -26.04 3.48 -15.66
CA LEU A 380 -26.38 4.70 -14.92
C LEU A 380 -27.01 5.72 -15.89
N ALA A 381 -28.14 6.31 -15.51
CA ALA A 381 -28.76 7.39 -16.26
C ALA A 381 -27.91 8.67 -16.16
N GLU A 382 -28.04 9.57 -17.14
CA GLU A 382 -27.23 10.80 -17.20
C GLU A 382 -27.51 11.75 -16.02
N ASP A 383 -28.76 11.88 -15.62
CA ASP A 383 -29.17 12.66 -14.44
C ASP A 383 -28.61 12.05 -13.15
N GLN A 384 -28.61 10.73 -13.02
CA GLN A 384 -27.99 10.03 -11.90
C GLN A 384 -26.47 10.25 -11.86
N ALA A 385 -25.80 10.23 -13.02
CA ALA A 385 -24.37 10.51 -13.09
C ALA A 385 -24.04 11.94 -12.63
N LEU A 386 -24.87 12.91 -12.99
CA LEU A 386 -24.70 14.30 -12.55
C LEU A 386 -24.93 14.48 -11.05
N VAL A 387 -25.96 13.82 -10.49
CA VAL A 387 -26.21 13.80 -9.04
C VAL A 387 -25.03 13.20 -8.29
N LEU A 388 -24.52 12.05 -8.75
CA LEU A 388 -23.38 11.38 -8.14
C LEU A 388 -22.11 12.25 -8.18
N ALA A 389 -21.87 12.96 -9.30
CA ALA A 389 -20.74 13.88 -9.41
C ALA A 389 -20.85 15.04 -8.43
N ALA A 390 -22.07 15.59 -8.21
CA ALA A 390 -22.30 16.65 -7.24
C ALA A 390 -22.06 16.18 -5.79
N VAL A 391 -22.49 14.95 -5.46
CA VAL A 391 -22.15 14.31 -4.17
C VAL A 391 -20.64 14.15 -4.02
N GLY A 392 -19.95 13.71 -5.08
CA GLY A 392 -18.49 13.60 -5.08
C GLY A 392 -17.78 14.93 -4.81
N GLU A 393 -18.26 16.02 -5.39
CA GLU A 393 -17.68 17.36 -5.13
C GLU A 393 -17.90 17.78 -3.68
N GLN A 394 -19.05 17.51 -3.08
CA GLN A 394 -19.29 17.74 -1.64
C GLN A 394 -18.30 16.96 -0.76
N VAL A 395 -18.03 15.69 -1.11
CA VAL A 395 -17.05 14.86 -0.39
C VAL A 395 -15.65 15.42 -0.55
N LYS A 396 -15.26 15.82 -1.78
CA LYS A 396 -13.96 16.44 -2.08
C LYS A 396 -13.75 17.73 -1.30
N GLU A 397 -14.75 18.62 -1.26
CA GLU A 397 -14.71 19.86 -0.50
C GLU A 397 -14.51 19.59 1.00
N HIS A 398 -15.21 18.59 1.55
CA HIS A 398 -15.10 18.24 2.97
C HIS A 398 -13.71 17.74 3.33
N PHE A 399 -13.14 16.80 2.56
CA PHE A 399 -11.81 16.26 2.81
C PHE A 399 -10.67 17.19 2.35
N GLY A 400 -10.97 18.23 1.58
CA GLY A 400 -10.00 19.22 1.09
C GLY A 400 -9.03 18.69 0.03
N LEU A 401 -9.31 17.53 -0.57
CA LEU A 401 -8.48 16.88 -1.58
C LEU A 401 -9.31 15.94 -2.46
N PRO A 402 -8.86 15.64 -3.70
CA PRO A 402 -9.53 14.72 -4.59
C PRO A 402 -9.78 13.35 -3.96
N GLN A 403 -10.92 12.74 -4.28
CA GLN A 403 -11.39 11.49 -3.69
C GLN A 403 -11.64 10.41 -4.74
N ASP A 404 -11.39 9.18 -4.35
CA ASP A 404 -11.78 7.92 -4.98
C ASP A 404 -12.92 7.33 -4.14
N ILE A 405 -14.14 7.29 -4.71
CA ILE A 405 -15.37 6.97 -3.99
C ILE A 405 -16.01 5.73 -4.60
N GLU A 406 -16.15 4.67 -3.81
CA GLU A 406 -16.96 3.51 -4.16
C GLU A 406 -18.43 3.81 -3.83
N TRP A 407 -19.33 3.50 -4.76
CA TRP A 407 -20.76 3.79 -4.63
C TRP A 407 -21.62 2.66 -5.17
N ALA A 408 -22.87 2.61 -4.73
CA ALA A 408 -23.90 1.71 -5.25
C ALA A 408 -25.24 2.43 -5.37
N VAL A 409 -26.09 1.95 -6.28
CA VAL A 409 -27.48 2.39 -6.45
C VAL A 409 -28.37 1.16 -6.36
N ASN A 410 -29.40 1.23 -5.53
CA ASN A 410 -30.39 0.15 -5.42
C ASN A 410 -31.50 0.26 -6.49
N ASP A 411 -32.46 -0.67 -6.49
CA ASP A 411 -33.57 -0.66 -7.44
C ASP A 411 -34.53 0.53 -7.29
N GLN A 412 -34.51 1.20 -6.13
CA GLN A 412 -35.28 2.41 -5.86
C GLN A 412 -34.60 3.67 -6.37
N GLY A 413 -33.36 3.55 -6.89
CA GLY A 413 -32.57 4.68 -7.36
C GLY A 413 -31.86 5.46 -6.23
N GLU A 414 -31.77 4.89 -5.03
CA GLU A 414 -31.09 5.49 -3.90
C GLU A 414 -29.59 5.23 -3.99
N PHE A 415 -28.79 6.28 -3.79
CA PHE A 415 -27.34 6.24 -3.80
C PHE A 415 -26.79 5.92 -2.43
N TYR A 416 -25.84 5.00 -2.38
CA TYR A 416 -25.07 4.67 -1.18
C TYR A 416 -23.59 4.87 -1.46
N LEU A 417 -22.89 5.57 -0.56
CA LEU A 417 -21.44 5.67 -0.57
C LEU A 417 -20.88 4.52 0.28
N LEU A 418 -20.03 3.69 -0.33
CA LEU A 418 -19.50 2.48 0.30
C LEU A 418 -18.10 2.70 0.88
N GLN A 419 -17.34 3.61 0.28
CA GLN A 419 -15.98 3.96 0.70
C GLN A 419 -15.59 5.29 0.04
N ALA A 420 -14.82 6.12 0.74
CA ALA A 420 -14.09 7.25 0.17
C ALA A 420 -12.63 7.20 0.63
N ARG A 421 -11.71 7.52 -0.27
CA ARG A 421 -10.28 7.62 0.05
C ARG A 421 -9.62 8.70 -0.79
N PRO A 422 -8.48 9.26 -0.33
CA PRO A 422 -7.72 10.22 -1.11
C PRO A 422 -7.33 9.68 -2.48
N LEU A 423 -7.69 10.41 -3.53
CA LEU A 423 -7.29 10.09 -4.89
C LEU A 423 -5.86 10.58 -5.14
N ARG A 424 -5.00 9.70 -5.60
CA ARG A 424 -3.67 10.09 -6.07
C ARG A 424 -3.75 10.55 -7.51
N VAL A 425 -3.65 11.84 -7.70
CA VAL A 425 -3.55 12.43 -9.04
C VAL A 425 -2.08 12.44 -9.45
N SER A 426 -1.76 11.83 -10.57
CA SER A 426 -0.40 11.93 -11.15
C SER A 426 -0.11 13.41 -11.42
N ARG A 427 0.86 14.00 -10.70
CA ARG A 427 1.36 15.33 -11.07
C ARG A 427 1.78 15.26 -12.53
N GLN A 428 1.20 16.14 -13.35
CA GLN A 428 1.49 16.22 -14.79
C GLN A 428 3.01 16.16 -15.02
N MET A 429 3.49 15.04 -15.52
CA MET A 429 4.65 15.12 -16.39
C MET A 429 4.20 15.95 -17.59
N LYS A 430 4.93 17.04 -17.87
CA LYS A 430 4.61 17.98 -18.94
C LYS A 430 4.10 17.25 -20.17
N ALA A 431 2.97 17.73 -20.70
CA ALA A 431 2.16 17.10 -21.74
C ALA A 431 2.91 16.76 -23.07
N ASP A 432 4.20 17.06 -23.16
CA ASP A 432 4.96 17.10 -24.42
C ASP A 432 5.97 15.96 -24.62
N TYR A 433 6.01 14.93 -23.73
CA TYR A 433 6.88 13.80 -24.04
C TYR A 433 6.20 12.85 -25.03
N LEU A 434 6.29 13.19 -26.30
CA LEU A 434 6.11 12.21 -27.37
C LEU A 434 7.43 11.43 -27.48
N PRO A 435 7.40 10.09 -27.36
CA PRO A 435 8.62 9.31 -27.55
C PRO A 435 9.19 9.61 -28.96
N PRO A 436 10.53 9.74 -29.08
CA PRO A 436 11.14 10.01 -30.38
C PRO A 436 10.75 8.91 -31.37
N LYS A 437 10.30 9.29 -32.56
CA LYS A 437 10.07 8.33 -33.65
C LYS A 437 11.37 7.61 -33.96
N ILE A 438 11.43 6.32 -33.66
CA ILE A 438 12.61 5.50 -33.96
C ILE A 438 12.55 5.18 -35.45
N LYS A 439 13.52 5.73 -36.21
CA LYS A 439 13.61 5.43 -37.68
C LYS A 439 13.81 3.94 -37.89
N GLY A 440 12.94 3.34 -38.70
CA GLY A 440 13.00 1.93 -39.07
C GLY A 440 12.32 0.98 -38.09
N ALA A 441 11.68 1.47 -37.05
CA ALA A 441 10.86 0.66 -36.15
C ALA A 441 9.46 0.49 -36.80
N GLU A 442 8.93 -0.71 -36.72
CA GLU A 442 7.55 -1.04 -37.08
C GLU A 442 6.63 -0.75 -35.90
N VAL A 443 5.50 -0.10 -36.13
CA VAL A 443 4.45 0.09 -35.13
C VAL A 443 3.58 -1.16 -35.14
N LEU A 444 3.69 -1.97 -34.06
CA LEU A 444 2.93 -3.22 -33.93
C LEU A 444 1.52 -2.99 -33.38
N ALA A 445 1.34 -1.98 -32.52
CA ALA A 445 0.05 -1.57 -31.99
C ALA A 445 0.04 -0.06 -31.79
N ASP A 446 -1.09 0.58 -32.09
CA ASP A 446 -1.33 2.01 -31.91
C ASP A 446 -2.74 2.22 -31.32
N GLY A 447 -2.90 3.27 -30.55
CA GLY A 447 -4.13 3.51 -29.81
C GLY A 447 -4.17 2.67 -28.53
N GLY A 448 -5.17 2.82 -27.74
CA GLY A 448 -5.32 2.13 -26.45
C GLY A 448 -5.38 3.10 -25.29
N ILE A 449 -5.75 2.57 -24.12
CA ILE A 449 -5.95 3.35 -22.91
C ILE A 449 -4.63 3.41 -22.13
N ILE A 450 -4.12 4.61 -21.93
CA ILE A 450 -2.90 4.82 -21.15
C ILE A 450 -3.24 4.77 -19.67
N ALA A 451 -2.77 3.74 -18.97
CA ALA A 451 -2.91 3.59 -17.51
C ALA A 451 -1.80 4.30 -16.75
N CYS A 452 -0.55 4.18 -17.21
CA CYS A 452 0.61 4.89 -16.68
C CYS A 452 1.40 5.51 -17.84
N ARG A 453 1.78 6.77 -17.75
CA ARG A 453 2.56 7.45 -18.79
C ARG A 453 4.05 7.13 -18.60
N GLY A 454 4.72 6.76 -19.67
CA GLY A 454 6.15 6.47 -19.64
C GLY A 454 6.64 5.98 -21.01
N ALA A 455 7.92 5.62 -21.05
CA ALA A 455 8.53 4.93 -22.18
C ALA A 455 9.51 3.89 -21.61
N ALA A 456 9.41 2.68 -22.07
CA ALA A 456 10.30 1.61 -21.68
C ALA A 456 10.65 0.74 -22.89
N ALA A 457 11.73 -0.01 -22.79
CA ALA A 457 12.18 -0.94 -23.81
C ALA A 457 12.68 -2.24 -23.16
N GLY A 458 12.36 -3.35 -23.78
CA GLY A 458 12.78 -4.68 -23.32
C GLY A 458 12.27 -5.78 -24.25
N PRO A 459 12.73 -7.01 -24.07
CA PRO A 459 12.15 -8.18 -24.76
C PRO A 459 10.66 -8.30 -24.39
N VAL A 460 9.83 -8.72 -25.35
CA VAL A 460 8.41 -8.99 -25.10
C VAL A 460 8.24 -10.36 -24.47
N TYR A 461 7.49 -10.42 -23.37
CA TYR A 461 7.10 -11.67 -22.71
C TYR A 461 5.58 -11.79 -22.68
N LEU A 462 5.05 -12.82 -23.33
CA LEU A 462 3.60 -13.09 -23.40
C LEU A 462 3.21 -14.01 -22.25
N LEU A 463 2.43 -13.53 -21.30
CA LEU A 463 1.88 -14.34 -20.22
C LEU A 463 0.52 -14.91 -20.66
N LYS A 464 0.52 -16.14 -21.21
CA LYS A 464 -0.74 -16.82 -21.62
C LYS A 464 -1.31 -17.68 -20.50
N ASP A 465 -0.52 -18.62 -19.98
CA ASP A 465 -0.89 -19.58 -18.92
C ASP A 465 0.31 -19.91 -18.02
N GLY A 466 1.34 -19.04 -17.97
CA GLY A 466 2.57 -19.26 -17.24
C GLY A 466 2.53 -18.73 -15.80
N SER A 467 3.43 -19.24 -14.96
CA SER A 467 3.62 -18.70 -13.62
C SER A 467 4.22 -17.29 -13.68
N LEU A 468 3.77 -16.42 -12.78
CA LEU A 468 4.35 -15.08 -12.60
C LEU A 468 5.81 -15.14 -12.13
N GLU A 469 6.24 -16.26 -11.58
CA GLU A 469 7.62 -16.52 -11.15
C GLU A 469 8.57 -16.57 -12.33
N ASP A 470 8.11 -17.11 -13.47
CA ASP A 470 8.89 -17.29 -14.69
C ASP A 470 9.07 -16.00 -15.49
N VAL A 471 8.42 -14.90 -15.11
CA VAL A 471 8.56 -13.60 -15.79
C VAL A 471 9.98 -13.08 -15.62
N PRO A 472 10.76 -12.92 -16.72
CA PRO A 472 12.13 -12.40 -16.64
C PRO A 472 12.17 -10.93 -16.23
N ALA A 473 13.29 -10.50 -15.68
CA ALA A 473 13.50 -9.10 -15.38
C ALA A 473 13.74 -8.26 -16.65
N GLY A 474 13.23 -7.02 -16.67
CA GLY A 474 13.44 -6.05 -17.75
C GLY A 474 12.63 -6.30 -19.01
N VAL A 475 11.61 -7.14 -18.97
CA VAL A 475 10.73 -7.43 -20.11
C VAL A 475 9.57 -6.43 -20.20
N VAL A 476 9.02 -6.28 -21.41
CA VAL A 476 7.69 -5.74 -21.63
C VAL A 476 6.71 -6.90 -21.50
N LEU A 477 5.96 -6.93 -20.41
CA LEU A 477 4.99 -7.99 -20.11
C LEU A 477 3.69 -7.72 -20.87
N VAL A 478 3.23 -8.70 -21.65
CA VAL A 478 1.94 -8.64 -22.34
C VAL A 478 1.01 -9.69 -21.76
N THR A 479 -0.21 -9.26 -21.36
CA THR A 479 -1.20 -10.09 -20.67
C THR A 479 -2.58 -9.96 -21.30
N PRO A 480 -3.44 -11.00 -21.27
CA PRO A 480 -4.80 -10.90 -21.77
C PRO A 480 -5.67 -9.95 -20.95
N ARG A 481 -5.45 -9.86 -19.63
CA ARG A 481 -6.23 -9.03 -18.72
C ARG A 481 -5.33 -8.35 -17.68
N ALA A 482 -5.79 -7.22 -17.16
CA ALA A 482 -5.09 -6.47 -16.12
C ALA A 482 -5.48 -6.99 -14.72
N LEU A 483 -5.00 -8.18 -14.34
CA LEU A 483 -5.36 -8.81 -13.06
C LEU A 483 -4.52 -8.23 -11.89
N PRO A 484 -5.13 -8.04 -10.71
CA PRO A 484 -4.44 -7.51 -9.53
C PRO A 484 -3.21 -8.30 -9.09
N GLU A 485 -3.19 -9.61 -9.33
CA GLU A 485 -2.08 -10.51 -9.01
C GLU A 485 -0.77 -10.17 -9.74
N TYR A 486 -0.84 -9.47 -10.88
CA TYR A 486 0.35 -9.02 -11.61
C TYR A 486 1.12 -7.90 -10.89
N GLY A 487 0.56 -7.37 -9.80
CA GLY A 487 1.28 -6.44 -8.93
C GLY A 487 2.61 -6.99 -8.38
N VAL A 488 2.76 -8.33 -8.24
CA VAL A 488 4.00 -8.96 -7.75
C VAL A 488 5.18 -8.85 -8.73
N VAL A 489 4.93 -8.64 -10.02
CA VAL A 489 5.99 -8.52 -11.03
C VAL A 489 6.37 -7.08 -11.37
N THR A 490 5.71 -6.08 -10.78
CA THR A 490 5.98 -4.66 -11.05
C THR A 490 7.43 -4.25 -10.78
N GLY A 491 8.09 -4.88 -9.80
CA GLY A 491 9.52 -4.67 -9.55
C GLY A 491 10.48 -5.34 -10.53
N LYS A 492 9.97 -6.19 -11.45
CA LYS A 492 10.78 -6.95 -12.41
C LYS A 492 10.64 -6.44 -13.84
N VAL A 493 9.44 -5.99 -14.24
CA VAL A 493 9.12 -5.68 -15.63
C VAL A 493 9.45 -4.23 -15.99
N ALA A 494 9.81 -3.98 -17.24
CA ALA A 494 10.07 -2.65 -17.75
C ALA A 494 8.78 -1.90 -18.12
N ALA A 495 7.76 -2.62 -18.58
CA ALA A 495 6.42 -2.11 -18.86
C ALA A 495 5.40 -3.26 -18.85
N LEU A 496 4.11 -2.93 -18.76
CA LEU A 496 2.99 -3.87 -18.88
C LEU A 496 2.00 -3.38 -19.92
N VAL A 497 1.61 -4.27 -20.83
CA VAL A 497 0.55 -4.07 -21.82
C VAL A 497 -0.51 -5.15 -21.59
N SER A 498 -1.78 -4.75 -21.52
CA SER A 498 -2.90 -5.67 -21.36
C SER A 498 -3.89 -5.51 -22.50
N GLU A 499 -4.43 -6.62 -23.02
CA GLU A 499 -5.45 -6.59 -24.08
C GLU A 499 -6.78 -6.04 -23.57
N ALA A 500 -7.12 -6.33 -22.29
CA ALA A 500 -8.32 -5.84 -21.63
C ALA A 500 -8.01 -5.30 -20.22
N GLY A 501 -8.74 -4.27 -19.82
CA GLY A 501 -8.60 -3.66 -18.51
C GLY A 501 -9.03 -2.19 -18.50
N SER A 502 -8.98 -1.57 -17.35
CA SER A 502 -9.28 -0.15 -17.16
C SER A 502 -8.06 0.61 -16.68
N ALA A 503 -7.88 1.86 -17.13
CA ALA A 503 -6.87 2.77 -16.59
C ALA A 503 -7.06 3.07 -15.10
N THR A 504 -8.20 2.73 -14.56
CA THR A 504 -8.60 2.96 -13.17
C THR A 504 -8.65 1.67 -12.36
N SER A 505 -8.25 0.52 -12.96
CA SER A 505 -8.18 -0.76 -12.26
C SER A 505 -7.14 -0.72 -11.13
N HIS A 506 -7.27 -1.66 -10.18
CA HIS A 506 -6.32 -1.83 -9.09
C HIS A 506 -4.88 -2.00 -9.59
N LEU A 507 -4.67 -2.85 -10.62
CA LEU A 507 -3.35 -3.04 -11.22
C LEU A 507 -2.81 -1.73 -11.82
N ALA A 508 -3.66 -0.96 -12.51
CA ALA A 508 -3.26 0.34 -13.06
C ALA A 508 -2.80 1.32 -11.96
N THR A 509 -3.40 1.27 -10.78
CA THR A 509 -2.99 2.06 -9.62
C THR A 509 -1.62 1.60 -9.10
N VAL A 510 -1.42 0.28 -8.93
CA VAL A 510 -0.15 -0.30 -8.49
C VAL A 510 0.98 0.00 -9.48
N LEU A 511 0.73 -0.10 -10.80
CA LEU A 511 1.70 0.24 -11.84
C LEU A 511 2.11 1.71 -11.81
N ARG A 512 1.15 2.63 -11.60
CA ARG A 512 1.46 4.07 -11.42
C ARG A 512 2.33 4.32 -10.20
N GLU A 513 2.06 3.64 -9.09
CA GLU A 513 2.86 3.72 -7.86
C GLU A 513 4.27 3.16 -8.06
N ALA A 514 4.40 2.04 -8.78
CA ALA A 514 5.67 1.41 -9.12
C ALA A 514 6.41 2.10 -10.29
N ARG A 515 5.77 3.05 -10.98
CA ARG A 515 6.30 3.74 -12.17
C ARG A 515 6.67 2.78 -13.32
N VAL A 516 5.84 1.78 -13.56
CA VAL A 516 5.98 0.77 -14.62
C VAL A 516 5.08 1.11 -15.81
#